data_0536d780ec2454517c87daac90073203
#
_entry.id   0536d780ec2454517c87daac90073203
#
_cell.length_a   1.000
_cell.length_b   1.000
_cell.length_c   1.000
_cell.angle_alpha   90.00
_cell.angle_beta   90.00
_cell.angle_gamma   90.00
#
_symmetry.space_group_name_H-M   'P 1'
#
loop_
_entity.id
_entity.type
_entity.pdbx_description
1 polymer ?
#
loop_
_entity_poly.entity_id
_entity_poly.type
_entity_poly.pdbx_seq_one_letter_code
_entity_poly.pdbx_strand_id
1 'polypeptide(L)'
;VAALQPAADFTCTVVDSLRATATGGQPLLPNGLMLNINYPALPPEKILGVLYPEISSGHMVELGYHRCQDTGHVIPSFLPGVDPQRPHREFGDVRAHLEGYITISPVKPSWNPPPSENESLRQRLDGMVSKFALTGNGKRGQD
;
A
#
# COMPACT_ATOMS: atom_id res chain seq x y z
N VAL A 1 8.93 -22.82 -1.45
CA VAL A 1 10.19 -22.05 -1.36
C VAL A 1 10.77 -21.82 -2.76
N ALA A 2 10.82 -22.86 -3.64
CA ALA A 2 11.35 -22.72 -5.01
C ALA A 2 10.60 -21.68 -5.88
N ALA A 3 9.32 -21.47 -5.64
CA ALA A 3 8.51 -20.49 -6.41
C ALA A 3 8.85 -19.02 -6.09
N LEU A 4 9.55 -18.73 -4.99
CA LEU A 4 9.93 -17.38 -4.62
C LEU A 4 11.35 -16.99 -5.08
N GLN A 5 12.14 -17.96 -5.53
CA GLN A 5 13.54 -17.72 -5.91
C GLN A 5 13.66 -16.68 -7.04
N PRO A 6 12.91 -16.76 -8.15
CA PRO A 6 13.00 -15.76 -9.20
C PRO A 6 12.67 -14.34 -8.73
N ALA A 7 11.71 -14.19 -7.82
CA ALA A 7 11.37 -12.89 -7.24
C ALA A 7 12.49 -12.33 -6.36
N ALA A 8 13.15 -13.20 -5.58
CA ALA A 8 14.29 -12.83 -4.75
C ALA A 8 15.49 -12.40 -5.63
N ASP A 9 15.83 -13.18 -6.65
CA ASP A 9 16.93 -12.89 -7.58
C ASP A 9 16.69 -11.56 -8.32
N PHE A 10 15.47 -11.33 -8.77
CA PHE A 10 15.08 -10.05 -9.37
C PHE A 10 15.24 -8.88 -8.41
N THR A 11 14.80 -9.04 -7.16
CA THR A 11 14.93 -8.00 -6.13
C THR A 11 16.40 -7.70 -5.84
N CYS A 12 17.25 -8.71 -5.75
CA CYS A 12 18.70 -8.52 -5.62
C CYS A 12 19.28 -7.74 -6.80
N THR A 13 18.86 -8.06 -8.03
CA THR A 13 19.28 -7.34 -9.24
C THR A 13 18.91 -5.87 -9.19
N VAL A 14 17.70 -5.54 -8.71
CA VAL A 14 17.27 -4.13 -8.51
C VAL A 14 18.18 -3.44 -7.50
N VAL A 15 18.46 -4.06 -6.35
CA VAL A 15 19.33 -3.50 -5.31
C VAL A 15 20.75 -3.26 -5.85
N ASP A 16 21.31 -4.22 -6.58
CA ASP A 16 22.65 -4.11 -7.16
C ASP A 16 22.73 -3.01 -8.22
N SER A 17 21.69 -2.86 -9.02
CA SER A 17 21.59 -1.76 -9.99
C SER A 17 21.54 -0.39 -9.30
N LEU A 18 20.80 -0.27 -8.20
CA LEU A 18 20.76 0.95 -7.40
C LEU A 18 22.12 1.25 -6.76
N ARG A 19 22.83 0.23 -6.26
CA ARG A 19 24.17 0.36 -5.70
C ARG A 19 25.17 0.82 -6.76
N ALA A 20 25.13 0.24 -7.95
CA ALA A 20 26.04 0.56 -9.05
C ALA A 20 25.88 1.99 -9.54
N THR A 21 24.68 2.58 -9.40
CA THR A 21 24.37 3.94 -9.83
C THR A 21 24.47 4.98 -8.72
N ALA A 22 24.59 4.56 -7.46
CA ALA A 22 24.76 5.46 -6.33
C ALA A 22 26.15 6.12 -6.37
N THR A 23 26.22 7.42 -6.26
CA THR A 23 27.45 8.20 -6.27
C THR A 23 27.75 8.76 -4.88
N GLY A 24 29.03 8.67 -4.47
CA GLY A 24 29.59 9.50 -3.41
C GLY A 24 28.90 9.43 -2.04
N GLY A 25 28.47 8.24 -1.57
CA GLY A 25 27.85 8.09 -0.25
C GLY A 25 26.39 8.53 -0.18
N GLN A 26 25.77 8.76 -1.32
CA GLN A 26 24.31 9.00 -1.37
C GLN A 26 23.52 7.74 -0.97
N PRO A 27 22.34 7.92 -0.35
CA PRO A 27 21.46 6.80 -0.07
C PRO A 27 20.98 6.17 -1.39
N LEU A 28 20.71 4.84 -1.38
CA LEU A 28 20.25 4.11 -2.55
C LEU A 28 18.92 4.63 -3.12
N LEU A 29 18.08 5.16 -2.24
CA LEU A 29 16.80 5.78 -2.60
C LEU A 29 16.73 7.18 -1.96
N PRO A 30 16.00 8.12 -2.55
CA PRO A 30 15.67 9.38 -1.91
C PRO A 30 15.03 9.18 -0.55
N ASN A 31 15.26 10.11 0.39
CA ASN A 31 14.75 10.01 1.75
C ASN A 31 13.22 9.86 1.79
N GLY A 32 12.74 8.86 2.51
CA GLY A 32 11.33 8.54 2.65
C GLY A 32 10.71 7.85 1.44
N LEU A 33 11.50 7.47 0.44
CA LEU A 33 11.03 6.68 -0.70
C LEU A 33 11.25 5.18 -0.43
N MET A 34 10.28 4.38 -0.80
CA MET A 34 10.34 2.92 -0.85
C MET A 34 10.03 2.44 -2.26
N LEU A 35 10.42 1.23 -2.59
CA LEU A 35 9.98 0.55 -3.81
C LEU A 35 9.02 -0.57 -3.45
N ASN A 36 7.84 -0.55 -4.07
CA ASN A 36 6.94 -1.68 -4.10
C ASN A 36 7.25 -2.50 -5.35
N ILE A 37 7.65 -3.76 -5.17
CA ILE A 37 7.97 -4.68 -6.25
C ILE A 37 6.97 -5.83 -6.21
N ASN A 38 6.18 -6.00 -7.26
CA ASN A 38 5.29 -7.14 -7.42
C ASN A 38 5.83 -8.05 -8.52
N TYR A 39 6.17 -9.28 -8.17
CA TYR A 39 6.64 -10.30 -9.10
C TYR A 39 5.50 -11.31 -9.32
N PRO A 40 4.99 -11.49 -10.56
CA PRO A 40 3.91 -12.44 -10.85
C PRO A 40 4.32 -13.88 -10.51
N ALA A 41 3.38 -14.66 -9.98
CA ALA A 41 3.59 -16.09 -9.71
C ALA A 41 3.57 -16.92 -11.02
N LEU A 42 4.39 -16.51 -11.98
CA LEU A 42 4.55 -17.12 -13.28
C LEU A 42 5.97 -17.68 -13.45
N PRO A 43 6.16 -18.71 -14.28
CA PRO A 43 7.49 -19.12 -14.71
C PRO A 43 8.21 -17.95 -15.42
N PRO A 44 9.54 -17.81 -15.24
CA PRO A 44 10.30 -16.67 -15.77
C PRO A 44 10.10 -16.43 -17.28
N GLU A 45 9.94 -17.48 -18.06
CA GLU A 45 9.71 -17.42 -19.51
C GLU A 45 8.33 -16.88 -19.92
N LYS A 46 7.41 -16.78 -18.95
CA LYS A 46 6.08 -16.19 -19.14
C LYS A 46 5.96 -14.75 -18.63
N ILE A 47 7.02 -14.22 -18.05
CA ILE A 47 7.07 -12.82 -17.62
C ILE A 47 7.18 -11.94 -18.87
N LEU A 48 6.25 -11.00 -19.00
CA LEU A 48 6.17 -10.12 -20.19
C LEU A 48 7.18 -8.97 -20.16
N GLY A 49 7.77 -8.69 -18.99
CA GLY A 49 8.76 -7.62 -18.81
C GLY A 49 8.59 -6.89 -17.49
N VAL A 50 9.22 -5.72 -17.37
CA VAL A 50 9.19 -4.86 -16.19
C VAL A 50 8.54 -3.54 -16.54
N LEU A 51 7.61 -3.07 -15.71
CA LEU A 51 6.94 -1.77 -15.85
C LEU A 51 7.09 -0.94 -14.58
N TYR A 52 6.94 0.38 -14.71
CA TYR A 52 6.98 1.36 -13.63
C TYR A 52 5.62 2.07 -13.48
N PRO A 53 4.55 1.36 -13.14
CA PRO A 53 3.23 1.94 -13.01
C PRO A 53 3.08 2.70 -11.69
N GLU A 54 2.07 3.54 -11.61
CA GLU A 54 1.57 4.07 -10.33
C GLU A 54 0.89 2.95 -9.52
N ILE A 55 0.84 3.13 -8.19
CA ILE A 55 0.09 2.22 -7.32
C ILE A 55 -1.40 2.40 -7.60
N SER A 56 -2.06 1.29 -7.88
CA SER A 56 -3.50 1.26 -8.06
C SER A 56 -4.23 1.50 -6.75
N SER A 57 -5.33 2.22 -6.78
CA SER A 57 -6.30 2.25 -5.69
C SER A 57 -7.18 0.99 -5.64
N GLY A 58 -7.04 0.11 -6.62
CA GLY A 58 -7.78 -1.15 -6.74
C GLY A 58 -7.26 -2.23 -5.80
N HIS A 59 -8.14 -3.15 -5.43
CA HIS A 59 -7.80 -4.29 -4.59
C HIS A 59 -7.73 -5.57 -5.44
N MET A 60 -6.69 -6.38 -5.24
CA MET A 60 -6.58 -7.72 -5.83
C MET A 60 -7.53 -8.72 -5.15
N VAL A 61 -7.95 -8.42 -3.94
CA VAL A 61 -8.76 -9.31 -3.11
C VAL A 61 -9.81 -8.47 -2.38
N GLU A 62 -11.04 -8.91 -2.40
CA GLU A 62 -12.08 -8.33 -1.58
C GLU A 62 -12.14 -9.08 -0.25
N LEU A 63 -12.17 -8.33 0.86
CA LEU A 63 -12.29 -8.91 2.18
C LEU A 63 -13.78 -9.08 2.52
N GLY A 64 -14.22 -10.32 2.56
CA GLY A 64 -15.55 -10.69 3.06
C GLY A 64 -15.46 -11.25 4.47
N TYR A 65 -16.60 -11.30 5.14
CA TYR A 65 -16.73 -11.92 6.45
C TYR A 65 -17.93 -12.85 6.45
N HIS A 66 -17.76 -14.06 6.96
CA HIS A 66 -18.87 -14.97 7.19
C HIS A 66 -18.87 -15.48 8.63
N ARG A 67 -20.06 -15.76 9.14
CA ARG A 67 -20.20 -16.36 10.47
C ARG A 67 -20.13 -17.89 10.34
N CYS A 68 -19.19 -18.49 11.03
CA CYS A 68 -19.12 -19.94 11.16
C CYS A 68 -20.33 -20.43 11.95
N GLN A 69 -21.11 -21.35 11.38
CA GLN A 69 -22.33 -21.86 12.03
C GLN A 69 -22.03 -22.70 13.27
N ASP A 70 -20.92 -23.44 13.27
CA ASP A 70 -20.55 -24.35 14.37
C ASP A 70 -19.99 -23.61 15.59
N THR A 71 -19.25 -22.54 15.39
CA THR A 71 -18.55 -21.80 16.47
C THR A 71 -19.16 -20.43 16.77
N GLY A 72 -19.98 -19.91 15.87
CA GLY A 72 -20.51 -18.54 15.94
C GLY A 72 -19.48 -17.44 15.65
N HIS A 73 -18.22 -17.81 15.42
CA HIS A 73 -17.14 -16.84 15.15
C HIS A 73 -17.30 -16.22 13.76
N VAL A 74 -16.89 -14.98 13.65
CA VAL A 74 -16.78 -14.30 12.36
C VAL A 74 -15.39 -14.58 11.80
N ILE A 75 -15.36 -15.20 10.62
CA ILE A 75 -14.12 -15.60 9.94
C ILE A 75 -13.95 -14.70 8.71
N PRO A 76 -12.78 -14.05 8.54
CA PRO A 76 -12.49 -13.35 7.31
C PRO A 76 -12.37 -14.35 6.16
N SER A 77 -12.92 -13.99 5.01
CA SER A 77 -12.77 -14.75 3.77
C SER A 77 -12.22 -13.80 2.70
N PHE A 78 -11.28 -14.30 1.94
CA PHE A 78 -10.75 -13.59 0.80
C PHE A 78 -11.55 -14.00 -0.44
N LEU A 79 -12.34 -13.06 -0.93
CA LEU A 79 -12.99 -13.22 -2.22
C LEU A 79 -12.02 -12.70 -3.29
N PRO A 80 -11.93 -13.36 -4.46
CA PRO A 80 -11.19 -12.78 -5.56
C PRO A 80 -11.80 -11.41 -5.88
N GLY A 81 -11.09 -10.35 -5.48
CA GLY A 81 -11.58 -8.95 -5.62
C GLY A 81 -11.46 -8.43 -7.05
N VAL A 82 -11.02 -9.29 -7.95
CA VAL A 82 -10.90 -8.97 -9.36
C VAL A 82 -12.11 -9.53 -10.07
N ASP A 83 -13.14 -8.69 -10.21
CA ASP A 83 -14.13 -8.93 -11.25
C ASP A 83 -13.43 -8.70 -12.60
N PRO A 84 -13.19 -9.74 -13.41
CA PRO A 84 -12.56 -9.58 -14.72
C PRO A 84 -13.36 -8.67 -15.65
N GLN A 85 -14.64 -8.43 -15.34
CA GLN A 85 -15.54 -7.56 -16.08
C GLN A 85 -15.60 -6.13 -15.52
N ARG A 86 -15.04 -5.89 -14.32
CA ARG A 86 -14.85 -4.53 -13.82
C ARG A 86 -13.61 -3.94 -14.49
N PRO A 87 -13.77 -3.01 -15.41
CA PRO A 87 -12.61 -2.33 -15.97
C PRO A 87 -11.90 -1.64 -14.81
N HIS A 88 -10.69 -2.09 -14.48
CA HIS A 88 -9.77 -1.30 -13.66
C HIS A 88 -9.61 0.02 -14.39
N ARG A 89 -10.20 1.09 -13.87
CA ARG A 89 -10.33 2.37 -14.56
C ARG A 89 -8.98 3.01 -14.90
N GLU A 90 -7.91 2.54 -14.26
CA GLU A 90 -6.57 3.08 -14.44
C GLU A 90 -5.57 1.94 -14.65
N PHE A 91 -4.66 2.16 -15.58
CA PHE A 91 -3.51 1.28 -15.77
C PHE A 91 -2.56 1.49 -14.61
N GLY A 92 -2.58 0.59 -13.63
CA GLY A 92 -1.74 0.64 -12.44
C GLY A 92 -1.01 -0.69 -12.21
N ASP A 93 -0.30 -0.77 -11.10
CA ASP A 93 0.52 -1.93 -10.73
C ASP A 93 -0.28 -3.24 -10.65
N VAL A 94 -1.51 -3.20 -10.12
CA VAL A 94 -2.38 -4.38 -10.01
C VAL A 94 -2.70 -4.94 -11.39
N ARG A 95 -3.12 -4.09 -12.34
CA ARG A 95 -3.45 -4.53 -13.69
C ARG A 95 -2.23 -5.07 -14.43
N ALA A 96 -1.12 -4.34 -14.38
CA ALA A 96 0.12 -4.78 -15.00
C ALA A 96 0.59 -6.14 -14.44
N HIS A 97 0.49 -6.32 -13.12
CA HIS A 97 0.82 -7.58 -12.46
C HIS A 97 -0.05 -8.75 -12.95
N LEU A 98 -1.37 -8.53 -13.06
CA LEU A 98 -2.31 -9.54 -13.56
C LEU A 98 -2.08 -9.89 -15.04
N GLU A 99 -1.60 -8.96 -15.83
CA GLU A 99 -1.21 -9.18 -17.22
C GLU A 99 0.12 -9.93 -17.36
N GLY A 100 0.87 -10.13 -16.26
CA GLY A 100 2.13 -10.89 -16.24
C GLY A 100 3.40 -10.04 -16.28
N TYR A 101 3.31 -8.75 -15.99
CA TYR A 101 4.48 -7.89 -15.85
C TYR A 101 4.97 -7.85 -14.39
N ILE A 102 6.28 -7.80 -14.21
CA ILE A 102 6.87 -7.35 -12.95
C ILE A 102 6.64 -5.85 -12.84
N THR A 103 6.19 -5.38 -11.67
CA THR A 103 6.00 -3.95 -11.46
C THR A 103 6.94 -3.42 -10.40
N ILE A 104 7.49 -2.22 -10.62
CA ILE A 104 8.29 -1.46 -9.67
C ILE A 104 7.65 -0.09 -9.52
N SER A 105 7.04 0.16 -8.37
CA SER A 105 6.33 1.41 -8.09
C SER A 105 7.01 2.14 -6.95
N PRO A 106 7.51 3.39 -7.16
CA PRO A 106 8.01 4.20 -6.06
C PRO A 106 6.86 4.62 -5.15
N VAL A 107 7.05 4.43 -3.85
CA VAL A 107 6.05 4.73 -2.82
C VAL A 107 6.64 5.69 -1.80
N LYS A 108 5.94 6.75 -1.52
CA LYS A 108 6.23 7.63 -0.40
C LYS A 108 5.11 7.51 0.62
N PRO A 109 5.28 6.75 1.70
CA PRO A 109 4.26 6.62 2.71
C PRO A 109 4.00 7.98 3.37
N SER A 110 2.76 8.39 3.37
CA SER A 110 2.31 9.58 4.09
C SER A 110 1.14 9.18 4.97
N TRP A 111 1.31 9.34 6.27
CA TRP A 111 0.26 9.11 7.26
C TRP A 111 -0.63 10.33 7.45
N ASN A 112 -0.22 11.47 6.94
CA ASN A 112 -0.98 12.70 7.05
C ASN A 112 -1.82 12.88 5.78
N PRO A 113 -3.11 13.16 5.94
CA PRO A 113 -3.95 13.52 4.81
C PRO A 113 -3.46 14.85 4.19
N PRO A 114 -3.81 15.13 2.94
CA PRO A 114 -3.57 16.43 2.33
C PRO A 114 -4.06 17.58 3.25
N PRO A 115 -3.37 18.73 3.27
CA PRO A 115 -3.73 19.84 4.15
C PRO A 115 -5.21 20.27 4.04
N SER A 116 -5.78 20.23 2.84
CA SER A 116 -7.18 20.57 2.59
C SER A 116 -8.17 19.62 3.28
N GLU A 117 -7.87 18.31 3.29
CA GLU A 117 -8.72 17.32 3.96
C GLU A 117 -8.59 17.43 5.47
N ASN A 118 -7.37 17.68 5.97
CA ASN A 118 -7.13 17.89 7.40
C ASN A 118 -7.85 19.14 7.91
N GLU A 119 -7.84 20.23 7.15
CA GLU A 119 -8.54 21.46 7.48
C GLU A 119 -10.06 21.26 7.48
N SER A 120 -10.62 20.62 6.48
CA SER A 120 -12.04 20.27 6.41
C SER A 120 -12.48 19.43 7.61
N LEU A 121 -11.66 18.45 8.02
CA LEU A 121 -11.95 17.64 9.20
C LEU A 121 -11.90 18.47 10.49
N ARG A 122 -10.90 19.35 10.66
CA ARG A 122 -10.79 20.25 11.81
C ARG A 122 -12.01 21.11 11.94
N GLN A 123 -12.43 21.80 10.89
CA GLN A 123 -13.63 22.65 10.88
C GLN A 123 -14.88 21.89 11.32
N ARG A 124 -15.05 20.65 10.89
CA ARG A 124 -16.18 19.81 11.30
C ARG A 124 -16.13 19.40 12.78
N LEU A 125 -14.95 19.31 13.37
CA LEU A 125 -14.74 18.88 14.76
C LEU A 125 -14.61 20.04 15.76
N ASP A 126 -14.39 21.27 15.31
CA ASP A 126 -14.15 22.43 16.16
C ASP A 126 -15.23 22.64 17.20
N GLY A 127 -16.50 22.48 16.83
CA GLY A 127 -17.64 22.62 17.75
C GLY A 127 -17.65 21.54 18.86
N MET A 128 -17.12 20.37 18.58
CA MET A 128 -16.96 19.29 19.55
C MET A 128 -15.77 19.56 20.46
N VAL A 129 -14.61 19.88 19.87
CA VAL A 129 -13.36 20.13 20.61
C VAL A 129 -13.52 21.28 21.61
N SER A 130 -14.19 22.35 21.20
CA SER A 130 -14.48 23.51 22.07
C SER A 130 -15.31 23.14 23.30
N LYS A 131 -16.25 22.20 23.18
CA LYS A 131 -17.05 21.72 24.33
C LYS A 131 -16.19 20.99 25.35
N PHE A 132 -15.20 20.21 24.90
CA PHE A 132 -14.28 19.49 25.79
C PHE A 132 -13.21 20.40 26.41
N ALA A 133 -12.75 21.42 25.70
CA ALA A 133 -11.78 22.38 26.22
C ALA A 133 -12.32 23.20 27.41
N LEU A 134 -13.63 23.50 27.39
CA LEU A 134 -14.29 24.23 28.51
C LEU A 134 -14.48 23.37 29.76
N THR A 135 -14.53 22.06 29.67
CA THR A 135 -14.70 21.14 30.80
C THR A 135 -13.37 20.73 31.45
N GLY A 136 -12.23 20.94 30.77
CA GLY A 136 -10.89 20.54 31.25
C GLY A 136 -10.18 21.53 32.16
N ASN A 137 -10.72 22.73 32.43
CA ASN A 137 -10.08 23.77 33.22
C ASN A 137 -10.50 23.77 34.73
N GLY A 138 -11.07 22.66 35.19
CA GLY A 138 -11.39 22.43 36.58
C GLY A 138 -10.31 21.62 37.32
N LYS A 139 -9.45 22.31 38.10
CA LYS A 139 -8.54 21.76 39.09
C LYS A 139 -7.19 21.22 38.59
N ARG A 140 -6.25 22.09 38.31
CA ARG A 140 -4.89 21.85 38.83
C ARG A 140 -4.87 22.40 40.23
N GLY A 141 -5.02 21.50 41.22
CA GLY A 141 -4.80 21.82 42.63
C GLY A 141 -3.37 22.33 42.81
N GLN A 142 -3.28 23.44 43.48
CA GLN A 142 -2.10 23.83 44.23
C GLN A 142 -2.04 22.89 45.42
N ASP A 143 -1.01 22.11 45.52
CA ASP A 143 -0.36 21.62 46.73
C ASP A 143 1.13 21.56 46.49
#